data_9b62a49845828957f14fb536b8a376b7
#
_entry.id   9b62a49845828957f14fb536b8a376b7
#
_cell.length_a   1.000
_cell.length_b   1.000
_cell.length_c   1.000
_cell.angle_alpha   90.00
_cell.angle_beta   90.00
_cell.angle_gamma   90.00
#
_symmetry.space_group_name_H-M   'P 1'
#
loop_
_entity.id
_entity.type
_entity.pdbx_description
1 polymer ?
#
loop_
_entity_poly.entity_id
_entity_poly.type
_entity_poly.pdbx_seq_one_letter_code
_entity_poly.pdbx_strand_id
1 'polypeptide(L)'
;MASLPRHSCALAVASLLASGGLFPSMVQASMAEDSRVNPAVVNPAAVEPGAVTVAVLDPVDPPVETKVVLVLSRREISVMRDGQRFGPWPVAIGDPRTPTPTGVYQVQNMQVNPKYQSTKTGKVNATIGVKSPLGDRWIGFLQNGPNQFGIHGTPWPHWVNVRGAVSNGCVRMLHAHVRQLYDMVDVGTPVEIRR
;
A
#
# COMPACT_ATOMS: atom_id res chain seq x y z
N MET A 1 8.28 -25.44 -30.71
CA MET A 1 8.44 -24.10 -30.10
C MET A 1 7.17 -23.79 -29.33
N ALA A 2 7.16 -24.05 -28.03
CA ALA A 2 5.97 -23.85 -27.20
C ALA A 2 5.89 -22.37 -26.80
N SER A 3 4.84 -21.70 -27.27
CA SER A 3 4.50 -20.33 -26.92
C SER A 3 4.05 -20.31 -25.46
N LEU A 4 4.87 -19.75 -24.56
CA LEU A 4 4.53 -19.53 -23.16
C LEU A 4 3.42 -18.47 -23.05
N PRO A 5 2.42 -18.66 -22.21
CA PRO A 5 1.33 -17.71 -22.04
C PRO A 5 1.85 -16.41 -21.42
N ARG A 6 1.68 -15.30 -22.13
CA ARG A 6 1.94 -13.96 -21.66
C ARG A 6 0.79 -13.52 -20.76
N HIS A 7 1.04 -13.44 -19.49
CA HIS A 7 0.05 -12.97 -18.51
C HIS A 7 0.09 -11.44 -18.40
N SER A 8 -1.01 -10.80 -18.77
CA SER A 8 -1.21 -9.36 -18.57
C SER A 8 -1.35 -9.07 -17.08
N CYS A 9 -0.61 -8.08 -16.59
CA CYS A 9 -0.75 -7.57 -15.23
C CYS A 9 -1.93 -6.60 -15.19
N ALA A 10 -3.05 -7.07 -14.71
CA ALA A 10 -4.23 -6.25 -14.56
C ALA A 10 -5.02 -6.69 -13.34
N LEU A 11 -5.21 -5.77 -12.45
CA LEU A 11 -6.12 -5.85 -11.32
C LEU A 11 -7.36 -5.00 -11.63
N ALA A 12 -8.53 -5.60 -11.56
CA ALA A 12 -9.74 -4.84 -11.30
C ALA A 12 -10.02 -4.96 -9.80
N VAL A 13 -10.07 -3.85 -9.11
CA VAL A 13 -10.54 -3.79 -7.72
C VAL A 13 -12.05 -3.91 -7.78
N ALA A 14 -12.59 -5.03 -7.33
CA ALA A 14 -14.02 -5.14 -7.07
C ALA A 14 -14.34 -4.31 -5.81
N SER A 15 -14.88 -3.12 -6.00
CA SER A 15 -15.53 -2.37 -4.92
C SER A 15 -16.77 -3.15 -4.51
N LEU A 16 -16.76 -3.77 -3.35
CA LEU A 16 -17.96 -4.26 -2.69
C LEU A 16 -18.73 -3.04 -2.19
N LEU A 17 -19.81 -2.71 -2.89
CA LEU A 17 -20.87 -1.87 -2.36
C LEU A 17 -21.59 -2.66 -1.26
N ALA A 18 -21.34 -2.28 -0.01
CA ALA A 18 -22.12 -2.75 1.12
C ALA A 18 -23.52 -2.13 1.03
N SER A 19 -24.49 -2.95 0.67
CA SER A 19 -25.92 -2.66 0.77
C SER A 19 -26.32 -2.41 2.21
N GLY A 20 -26.94 -1.26 2.44
CA GLY A 20 -27.42 -0.82 3.73
C GLY A 20 -28.42 -1.79 4.34
N GLY A 21 -28.13 -2.25 5.54
CA GLY A 21 -29.07 -2.90 6.43
C GLY A 21 -29.67 -1.88 7.38
N LEU A 22 -31.00 -1.73 7.31
CA LEU A 22 -31.81 -0.99 8.27
C LEU A 22 -31.63 -1.56 9.66
N PHE A 23 -31.28 -0.73 10.62
CA PHE A 23 -31.46 -1.03 12.03
C PHE A 23 -32.71 -0.28 12.53
N PRO A 24 -33.63 -0.97 13.21
CA PRO A 24 -34.77 -0.30 13.82
C PRO A 24 -34.36 0.43 15.11
N SER A 25 -34.94 1.62 15.23
CA SER A 25 -34.95 2.44 16.44
C SER A 25 -35.66 1.76 17.59
N MET A 26 -35.40 2.34 18.73
CA MET A 26 -36.14 2.38 20.00
C MET A 26 -35.55 1.57 21.16
N VAL A 27 -35.02 2.34 22.11
CA VAL A 27 -35.56 2.34 23.47
C VAL A 27 -35.33 3.74 24.07
N GLN A 28 -36.40 4.46 24.31
CA GLN A 28 -36.51 5.57 25.23
C GLN A 28 -36.80 5.04 26.63
N ALA A 29 -36.05 5.53 27.63
CA ALA A 29 -36.47 5.56 29.04
C ALA A 29 -35.58 6.61 29.69
N SER A 30 -36.12 7.60 30.12
CA SER A 30 -37.04 8.01 31.22
C SER A 30 -36.29 8.97 32.14
N MET A 31 -36.85 10.16 32.21
CA MET A 31 -36.46 11.24 33.11
C MET A 31 -36.59 10.82 34.58
N ALA A 32 -35.70 11.27 35.42
CA ALA A 32 -35.97 11.58 36.81
C ALA A 32 -35.17 12.80 37.21
N GLU A 33 -35.89 13.91 37.32
CA GLU A 33 -35.48 15.10 38.05
C GLU A 33 -35.31 14.73 39.54
N ASP A 34 -34.23 15.16 40.16
CA ASP A 34 -34.30 15.51 41.57
C ASP A 34 -33.47 16.77 41.80
N SER A 35 -34.19 17.84 41.96
CA SER A 35 -33.76 19.17 42.36
C SER A 35 -33.47 19.19 43.86
N ARG A 36 -32.20 19.36 44.28
CA ARG A 36 -31.90 19.95 45.55
C ARG A 36 -30.69 20.89 45.46
N VAL A 37 -30.95 22.14 45.26
CA VAL A 37 -30.05 23.26 45.41
C VAL A 37 -29.76 23.45 46.89
N ASN A 38 -28.51 23.34 47.30
CA ASN A 38 -28.06 23.76 48.58
C ASN A 38 -27.08 24.96 48.39
N PRO A 39 -27.40 26.17 48.84
CA PRO A 39 -26.49 27.32 48.73
C PRO A 39 -25.49 27.30 49.90
N ALA A 40 -24.30 26.80 49.66
CA ALA A 40 -23.21 26.88 50.62
C ALA A 40 -22.14 27.87 50.13
N VAL A 41 -22.21 29.03 50.75
CA VAL A 41 -21.11 29.94 51.13
C VAL A 41 -19.89 29.96 50.21
N VAL A 42 -19.81 31.03 49.42
CA VAL A 42 -18.61 31.45 48.69
C VAL A 42 -17.62 32.04 49.68
N ASN A 43 -16.51 31.37 49.93
CA ASN A 43 -15.39 31.95 50.66
C ASN A 43 -14.38 32.51 49.64
N PRO A 44 -14.12 33.84 49.59
CA PRO A 44 -13.14 34.41 48.68
C PRO A 44 -11.76 34.41 49.34
N ALA A 45 -11.02 33.31 49.21
CA ALA A 45 -9.62 33.34 49.64
C ALA A 45 -8.79 32.40 48.73
N ALA A 46 -7.72 33.01 48.21
CA ALA A 46 -6.59 32.36 47.53
C ALA A 46 -6.80 31.86 46.10
N VAL A 47 -6.71 32.75 45.13
CA VAL A 47 -6.24 32.43 43.78
C VAL A 47 -4.73 32.25 43.88
N GLU A 48 -4.29 31.01 44.04
CA GLU A 48 -2.90 30.65 43.78
C GLU A 48 -2.65 30.83 42.28
N PRO A 49 -1.54 31.45 41.83
CA PRO A 49 -1.20 31.48 40.42
C PRO A 49 -0.83 30.07 40.01
N GLY A 50 -1.80 29.35 39.40
CA GLY A 50 -1.61 28.05 38.85
C GLY A 50 -0.46 28.09 37.85
N ALA A 51 0.63 27.40 38.15
CA ALA A 51 1.72 27.14 37.22
C ALA A 51 1.11 26.44 35.98
N VAL A 52 1.00 27.18 34.88
CA VAL A 52 0.69 26.61 33.59
C VAL A 52 1.88 25.71 33.22
N THR A 53 1.79 24.43 33.55
CA THR A 53 2.73 23.42 33.06
C THR A 53 2.51 23.35 31.56
N VAL A 54 3.33 24.07 30.79
CA VAL A 54 3.41 23.89 29.35
C VAL A 54 3.91 22.49 29.19
N ALA A 55 3.04 21.57 28.76
CA ALA A 55 3.45 20.23 28.32
C ALA A 55 4.45 20.45 27.19
N VAL A 56 5.72 20.18 27.47
CA VAL A 56 6.75 20.11 26.44
C VAL A 56 6.30 18.92 25.54
N LEU A 57 5.77 19.23 24.36
CA LEU A 57 5.53 18.22 23.36
C LEU A 57 6.89 17.59 23.06
N ASP A 58 6.99 16.29 23.27
CA ASP A 58 8.17 15.55 22.87
C ASP A 58 8.49 15.91 21.41
N PRO A 59 9.77 16.11 21.06
CA PRO A 59 10.14 16.40 19.69
C PRO A 59 9.59 15.28 18.80
N VAL A 60 8.64 15.66 17.93
CA VAL A 60 8.16 14.76 16.91
C VAL A 60 9.37 14.42 16.03
N ASP A 61 9.79 13.16 16.04
CA ASP A 61 10.85 12.71 15.16
C ASP A 61 10.55 13.17 13.74
N PRO A 62 11.54 13.66 12.99
CA PRO A 62 11.32 14.08 11.62
C PRO A 62 10.70 12.92 10.83
N PRO A 63 9.75 13.20 9.93
CA PRO A 63 9.06 12.16 9.19
C PRO A 63 10.07 11.29 8.43
N VAL A 64 9.97 9.98 8.60
CA VAL A 64 10.81 8.98 7.93
C VAL A 64 10.71 9.17 6.43
N GLU A 65 11.78 9.66 5.79
CA GLU A 65 11.80 9.85 4.33
C GLU A 65 12.04 8.51 3.65
N THR A 66 10.97 7.89 3.20
CA THR A 66 11.03 6.61 2.49
C THR A 66 10.69 6.81 1.02
N LYS A 67 11.50 6.25 0.09
CA LYS A 67 11.19 6.18 -1.34
C LYS A 67 11.68 4.89 -1.97
N VAL A 68 10.93 4.41 -2.96
CA VAL A 68 11.33 3.29 -3.82
C VAL A 68 12.04 3.83 -5.05
N VAL A 69 13.18 3.23 -5.42
CA VAL A 69 13.94 3.57 -6.62
C VAL A 69 14.11 2.33 -7.50
N LEU A 70 13.55 2.36 -8.70
CA LEU A 70 13.71 1.33 -9.74
C LEU A 70 14.57 1.86 -10.88
N VAL A 71 15.68 1.17 -11.17
CA VAL A 71 16.57 1.47 -12.30
C VAL A 71 16.37 0.39 -13.37
N LEU A 72 15.67 0.74 -14.45
CA LEU A 72 15.27 -0.22 -15.51
C LEU A 72 16.48 -0.78 -16.27
N SER A 73 17.50 0.03 -16.55
CA SER A 73 18.71 -0.41 -17.25
C SER A 73 19.47 -1.48 -16.46
N ARG A 74 19.48 -1.41 -15.14
CA ARG A 74 20.10 -2.40 -14.25
C ARG A 74 19.14 -3.50 -13.84
N ARG A 75 17.83 -3.27 -14.03
CA ARG A 75 16.77 -4.16 -13.55
C ARG A 75 16.89 -4.48 -12.07
N GLU A 76 17.03 -3.40 -11.31
CA GLU A 76 17.22 -3.39 -9.87
C GLU A 76 16.27 -2.41 -9.21
N ILE A 77 15.73 -2.82 -8.07
CA ILE A 77 14.90 -2.00 -7.21
C ILE A 77 15.51 -1.88 -5.82
N SER A 78 15.39 -0.74 -5.20
CA SER A 78 15.84 -0.49 -3.83
C SER A 78 14.87 0.44 -3.10
N VAL A 79 14.93 0.43 -1.77
CA VAL A 79 14.27 1.41 -0.91
C VAL A 79 15.35 2.30 -0.30
N MET A 80 15.12 3.60 -0.36
CA MET A 80 15.85 4.58 0.44
C MET A 80 14.97 4.93 1.63
N ARG A 81 15.47 4.78 2.84
CA ARG A 81 14.75 5.11 4.07
C ARG A 81 15.73 5.75 5.04
N ASP A 82 15.45 6.98 5.48
CA ASP A 82 16.31 7.75 6.37
C ASP A 82 17.78 7.83 5.92
N GLY A 83 17.97 8.07 4.62
CA GLY A 83 19.30 8.09 4.00
C GLY A 83 19.96 6.72 3.80
N GLN A 84 19.40 5.63 4.36
CA GLN A 84 19.91 4.28 4.20
C GLN A 84 19.30 3.60 2.98
N ARG A 85 20.10 2.83 2.23
CA ARG A 85 19.67 2.04 1.09
C ARG A 85 19.49 0.57 1.44
N PHE A 86 18.29 0.03 1.16
CA PHE A 86 17.97 -1.38 1.25
C PHE A 86 17.87 -2.00 -0.15
N GLY A 87 18.36 -3.22 -0.32
CA GLY A 87 18.59 -3.83 -1.63
C GLY A 87 20.01 -3.55 -2.13
N PRO A 88 20.28 -3.45 -3.45
CA PRO A 88 19.30 -3.59 -4.55
C PRO A 88 18.86 -5.05 -4.74
N TRP A 89 17.59 -5.24 -5.08
CA TRP A 89 17.06 -6.55 -5.45
C TRP A 89 16.87 -6.66 -6.96
N PRO A 90 17.15 -7.83 -7.55
CA PRO A 90 16.89 -8.07 -8.96
C PRO A 90 15.39 -8.09 -9.24
N VAL A 91 15.00 -7.62 -10.42
CA VAL A 91 13.62 -7.60 -10.88
C VAL A 91 13.49 -8.06 -12.33
N ALA A 92 12.30 -8.56 -12.70
CA ALA A 92 11.87 -8.65 -14.09
C ALA A 92 10.88 -7.50 -14.37
N ILE A 93 11.00 -6.91 -15.56
CA ILE A 93 10.28 -5.70 -15.97
C ILE A 93 9.41 -5.92 -17.19
N GLY A 94 8.75 -4.87 -17.67
CA GLY A 94 7.93 -4.88 -18.89
C GLY A 94 8.72 -5.28 -20.15
N ASP A 95 8.07 -6.05 -21.02
CA ASP A 95 8.54 -6.33 -22.39
C ASP A 95 8.68 -4.99 -23.16
N PRO A 96 9.61 -4.84 -24.10
CA PRO A 96 9.76 -3.62 -24.90
C PRO A 96 8.48 -3.12 -25.58
N ARG A 97 7.52 -4.00 -25.86
CA ARG A 97 6.20 -3.64 -26.44
C ARG A 97 5.18 -3.21 -25.40
N THR A 98 5.43 -3.50 -24.14
CA THR A 98 4.61 -3.14 -22.98
C THR A 98 5.52 -2.74 -21.84
N PRO A 99 6.27 -1.63 -21.99
CA PRO A 99 7.35 -1.28 -21.08
C PRO A 99 6.80 -0.88 -19.69
N THR A 100 7.62 -1.08 -18.68
CA THR A 100 7.39 -0.45 -17.38
C THR A 100 7.49 1.06 -17.53
N PRO A 101 6.47 1.84 -17.12
CA PRO A 101 6.47 3.28 -17.30
C PRO A 101 7.54 3.94 -16.43
N THR A 102 8.27 4.92 -16.99
CA THR A 102 9.23 5.75 -16.26
C THR A 102 8.54 7.00 -15.71
N GLY A 103 9.02 7.50 -14.58
CA GLY A 103 8.47 8.69 -13.92
C GLY A 103 8.57 8.61 -12.41
N VAL A 104 7.94 9.57 -11.75
CA VAL A 104 7.76 9.59 -10.31
C VAL A 104 6.28 9.36 -10.02
N TYR A 105 5.99 8.35 -9.24
CA TYR A 105 4.67 7.92 -8.84
C TYR A 105 4.59 7.86 -7.32
N GLN A 106 3.44 7.46 -6.81
CA GLN A 106 3.25 7.13 -5.40
C GLN A 106 2.59 5.76 -5.29
N VAL A 107 2.86 5.05 -4.21
CA VAL A 107 2.12 3.83 -3.87
C VAL A 107 0.64 4.21 -3.69
N GLN A 108 -0.24 3.66 -4.51
CA GLN A 108 -1.68 3.94 -4.52
C GLN A 108 -2.48 2.93 -3.70
N ASN A 109 -2.02 1.68 -3.67
CA ASN A 109 -2.65 0.61 -2.92
C ASN A 109 -1.65 -0.52 -2.65
N MET A 110 -1.94 -1.28 -1.59
CA MET A 110 -1.13 -2.41 -1.16
C MET A 110 -2.05 -3.58 -0.79
N GLN A 111 -1.67 -4.81 -1.17
CA GLN A 111 -2.48 -6.00 -0.89
C GLN A 111 -1.61 -7.20 -0.53
N VAL A 112 -2.08 -7.96 0.46
CA VAL A 112 -1.60 -9.31 0.78
C VAL A 112 -2.48 -10.31 0.06
N ASN A 113 -1.87 -11.30 -0.60
CA ASN A 113 -2.55 -12.34 -1.37
C ASN A 113 -3.54 -11.78 -2.42
N PRO A 114 -3.07 -10.88 -3.33
CA PRO A 114 -3.93 -10.26 -4.33
C PRO A 114 -4.53 -11.31 -5.27
N LYS A 115 -5.78 -11.08 -5.70
CA LYS A 115 -6.38 -11.83 -6.80
C LYS A 115 -5.95 -11.24 -8.13
N TYR A 116 -5.54 -12.09 -9.07
CA TYR A 116 -5.24 -11.67 -10.43
C TYR A 116 -6.50 -11.67 -11.29
N GLN A 117 -6.75 -10.56 -11.98
CA GLN A 117 -7.77 -10.46 -13.01
C GLN A 117 -7.12 -10.05 -14.34
N SER A 118 -7.47 -10.75 -15.42
CA SER A 118 -7.02 -10.40 -16.76
C SER A 118 -7.79 -9.21 -17.31
N THR A 119 -7.10 -8.10 -17.64
CA THR A 119 -7.74 -6.95 -18.31
C THR A 119 -8.19 -7.26 -19.72
N LYS A 120 -7.59 -8.26 -20.38
CA LYS A 120 -7.98 -8.67 -21.74
C LYS A 120 -9.30 -9.44 -21.77
N THR A 121 -9.53 -10.27 -20.76
CA THR A 121 -10.66 -11.22 -20.77
C THR A 121 -11.61 -11.02 -19.60
N GLY A 122 -11.29 -10.18 -18.62
CA GLY A 122 -12.04 -10.02 -17.38
C GLY A 122 -11.98 -11.23 -16.44
N LYS A 123 -11.35 -12.36 -16.85
CA LYS A 123 -11.30 -13.58 -16.04
C LYS A 123 -10.47 -13.37 -14.77
N VAL A 124 -11.05 -13.76 -13.64
CA VAL A 124 -10.38 -13.78 -12.35
C VAL A 124 -9.71 -15.13 -12.14
N ASN A 125 -8.45 -15.12 -11.75
CA ASN A 125 -7.75 -16.32 -11.30
C ASN A 125 -7.98 -16.49 -9.80
N ALA A 126 -8.56 -17.63 -9.42
CA ALA A 126 -8.88 -17.94 -8.02
C ALA A 126 -7.63 -18.24 -7.16
N THR A 127 -6.47 -18.52 -7.80
CA THR A 127 -5.22 -18.80 -7.09
C THR A 127 -4.71 -17.54 -6.39
N ILE A 128 -4.44 -17.63 -5.11
CA ILE A 128 -3.85 -16.57 -4.28
C ILE A 128 -2.53 -17.02 -3.68
N GLY A 129 -1.79 -16.07 -3.08
CA GLY A 129 -0.51 -16.35 -2.43
C GLY A 129 0.62 -16.62 -3.41
N VAL A 130 1.66 -17.33 -2.97
CA VAL A 130 2.91 -17.53 -3.72
C VAL A 130 2.73 -18.22 -5.09
N LYS A 131 1.66 -18.97 -5.28
CA LYS A 131 1.32 -19.64 -6.55
C LYS A 131 0.53 -18.76 -7.52
N SER A 132 0.04 -17.60 -7.05
CA SER A 132 -0.67 -16.63 -7.88
C SER A 132 0.26 -15.97 -8.90
N PRO A 133 -0.23 -15.59 -10.09
CA PRO A 133 0.53 -14.78 -11.05
C PRO A 133 1.10 -13.48 -10.46
N LEU A 134 0.44 -12.91 -9.44
CA LEU A 134 0.88 -11.71 -8.71
C LEU A 134 1.68 -12.04 -7.44
N GLY A 135 1.84 -13.32 -7.11
CA GLY A 135 2.45 -13.72 -5.86
C GLY A 135 1.60 -13.34 -4.64
N ASP A 136 2.26 -13.17 -3.51
CA ASP A 136 1.61 -12.94 -2.21
C ASP A 136 1.64 -11.48 -1.72
N ARG A 137 2.28 -10.57 -2.48
CA ARG A 137 2.33 -9.14 -2.21
C ARG A 137 2.14 -8.34 -3.49
N TRP A 138 1.37 -7.27 -3.37
CA TRP A 138 1.13 -6.28 -4.41
C TRP A 138 1.31 -4.87 -3.86
N ILE A 139 2.04 -4.04 -4.63
CA ILE A 139 2.25 -2.61 -4.37
C ILE A 139 1.92 -1.90 -5.69
N GLY A 140 0.72 -1.33 -5.78
CA GLY A 140 0.24 -0.61 -6.97
C GLY A 140 0.74 0.83 -6.97
N PHE A 141 1.30 1.31 -8.09
CA PHE A 141 1.82 2.68 -8.20
C PHE A 141 1.20 3.50 -9.33
N LEU A 142 0.52 2.88 -10.28
CA LEU A 142 -0.12 3.60 -11.40
C LEU A 142 -1.37 2.87 -11.85
N GLN A 143 -2.48 3.61 -11.97
CA GLN A 143 -3.71 3.21 -12.64
C GLN A 143 -3.79 3.90 -14.00
N ASN A 144 -3.97 3.15 -15.08
CA ASN A 144 -4.19 3.70 -16.43
C ASN A 144 -5.36 2.97 -17.08
N GLY A 145 -6.54 3.61 -17.07
CA GLY A 145 -7.79 2.98 -17.46
C GLY A 145 -8.05 1.70 -16.65
N PRO A 146 -8.34 0.56 -17.31
CA PRO A 146 -8.55 -0.71 -16.63
C PRO A 146 -7.26 -1.37 -16.15
N ASN A 147 -6.09 -0.85 -16.55
CA ASN A 147 -4.80 -1.46 -16.23
C ASN A 147 -4.21 -0.85 -14.96
N GLN A 148 -3.72 -1.69 -14.06
CA GLN A 148 -2.87 -1.29 -12.95
C GLN A 148 -1.43 -1.73 -13.17
N PHE A 149 -0.50 -0.84 -12.84
CA PHE A 149 0.93 -1.14 -12.77
C PHE A 149 1.36 -1.21 -11.32
N GLY A 150 2.15 -2.23 -11.01
CA GLY A 150 2.60 -2.44 -9.64
C GLY A 150 3.86 -3.28 -9.57
N ILE A 151 4.36 -3.40 -8.34
CA ILE A 151 5.46 -4.26 -7.95
C ILE A 151 4.84 -5.45 -7.22
N HIS A 152 5.21 -6.67 -7.59
CA HIS A 152 4.57 -7.85 -7.01
C HIS A 152 5.48 -9.09 -7.03
N GLY A 153 5.12 -10.11 -6.26
CA GLY A 153 5.75 -11.42 -6.30
C GLY A 153 5.48 -12.18 -7.59
N THR A 154 6.12 -13.33 -7.75
CA THR A 154 5.91 -14.17 -8.95
C THR A 154 6.14 -15.66 -8.65
N PRO A 155 5.29 -16.57 -9.19
CA PRO A 155 5.54 -18.01 -9.14
C PRO A 155 6.62 -18.46 -10.11
N TRP A 156 7.18 -17.56 -10.92
CA TRP A 156 8.21 -17.83 -11.92
C TRP A 156 9.53 -17.11 -11.58
N PRO A 157 10.28 -17.58 -10.56
CA PRO A 157 11.49 -16.90 -10.08
C PRO A 157 12.60 -16.80 -11.13
N HIS A 158 12.64 -17.72 -12.11
CA HIS A 158 13.62 -17.71 -13.18
C HIS A 158 13.62 -16.40 -13.99
N TRP A 159 12.43 -15.77 -14.19
CA TRP A 159 12.37 -14.48 -14.90
C TRP A 159 13.05 -13.35 -14.11
N VAL A 160 12.98 -13.40 -12.80
CA VAL A 160 13.67 -12.43 -11.92
C VAL A 160 15.17 -12.72 -11.91
N ASN A 161 15.56 -13.99 -11.81
CA ASN A 161 16.97 -14.39 -11.77
C ASN A 161 17.72 -14.01 -13.06
N VAL A 162 17.08 -14.12 -14.22
CA VAL A 162 17.65 -13.67 -15.50
C VAL A 162 17.36 -12.20 -15.80
N ARG A 163 16.74 -11.48 -14.87
CA ARG A 163 16.36 -10.07 -15.03
C ARG A 163 15.59 -9.83 -16.33
N GLY A 164 14.57 -10.66 -16.61
CA GLY A 164 13.83 -10.69 -17.87
C GLY A 164 13.00 -9.44 -18.13
N ALA A 165 12.83 -9.05 -19.39
CA ALA A 165 11.85 -8.07 -19.85
C ALA A 165 10.65 -8.82 -20.45
N VAL A 166 9.69 -9.25 -19.60
CA VAL A 166 8.71 -10.29 -19.94
C VAL A 166 7.28 -9.99 -19.42
N SER A 167 7.08 -8.89 -18.72
CA SER A 167 5.76 -8.54 -18.19
C SER A 167 5.02 -7.57 -19.12
N ASN A 168 3.76 -7.28 -18.80
CA ASN A 168 3.00 -6.21 -19.45
C ASN A 168 3.13 -4.88 -18.69
N GLY A 169 4.33 -4.57 -18.19
CA GLY A 169 4.67 -3.33 -17.53
C GLY A 169 4.81 -3.42 -16.01
N CYS A 170 4.28 -4.45 -15.36
CA CYS A 170 4.52 -4.66 -13.93
C CYS A 170 5.95 -5.12 -13.62
N VAL A 171 6.37 -4.88 -12.38
CA VAL A 171 7.68 -5.26 -11.86
C VAL A 171 7.55 -6.52 -11.03
N ARG A 172 8.26 -7.58 -11.42
CA ARG A 172 8.25 -8.86 -10.72
C ARG A 172 9.46 -9.00 -9.82
N MET A 173 9.22 -9.42 -8.59
CA MET A 173 10.26 -9.69 -7.59
C MET A 173 10.17 -11.12 -7.08
N LEU A 174 11.25 -11.62 -6.52
CA LEU A 174 11.21 -12.84 -5.69
C LEU A 174 10.34 -12.58 -4.45
N HIS A 175 9.62 -13.60 -3.98
CA HIS A 175 8.72 -13.46 -2.82
C HIS A 175 9.42 -12.91 -1.58
N ALA A 176 10.64 -13.41 -1.28
CA ALA A 176 11.40 -12.91 -0.13
C ALA A 176 11.69 -11.41 -0.24
N HIS A 177 12.04 -10.93 -1.44
CA HIS A 177 12.38 -9.54 -1.66
C HIS A 177 11.15 -8.61 -1.66
N VAL A 178 10.05 -9.03 -2.30
CA VAL A 178 8.84 -8.19 -2.31
C VAL A 178 8.20 -8.07 -0.92
N ARG A 179 8.34 -9.07 -0.06
CA ARG A 179 7.90 -8.97 1.34
C ARG A 179 8.72 -7.92 2.09
N GLN A 180 10.04 -7.95 1.97
CA GLN A 180 10.92 -6.94 2.57
C GLN A 180 10.57 -5.53 2.08
N LEU A 181 10.37 -5.36 0.77
CA LEU A 181 9.96 -4.08 0.20
C LEU A 181 8.59 -3.65 0.74
N TYR A 182 7.62 -4.57 0.80
CA TYR A 182 6.27 -4.33 1.27
C TYR A 182 6.23 -3.84 2.72
N ASP A 183 7.07 -4.40 3.58
CA ASP A 183 7.14 -4.07 5.01
C ASP A 183 7.85 -2.72 5.28
N MET A 184 8.46 -2.11 4.25
CA MET A 184 9.18 -0.83 4.35
C MET A 184 8.43 0.35 3.74
N VAL A 185 7.33 0.12 3.04
CA VAL A 185 6.59 1.18 2.30
C VAL A 185 5.14 1.23 2.74
N ASP A 186 4.53 2.40 2.56
CA ASP A 186 3.13 2.67 2.83
C ASP A 186 2.46 3.30 1.60
N VAL A 187 1.12 3.38 1.60
CA VAL A 187 0.38 4.17 0.62
C VAL A 187 0.85 5.62 0.71
N GLY A 188 1.16 6.21 -0.44
CA GLY A 188 1.76 7.54 -0.54
C GLY A 188 3.29 7.53 -0.68
N THR A 189 3.98 6.43 -0.37
CA THR A 189 5.44 6.33 -0.57
C THR A 189 5.81 6.64 -2.03
N PRO A 190 6.75 7.58 -2.28
CA PRO A 190 7.24 7.87 -3.63
C PRO A 190 7.88 6.65 -4.31
N VAL A 191 7.58 6.47 -5.60
CA VAL A 191 8.15 5.42 -6.46
C VAL A 191 8.80 6.09 -7.68
N GLU A 192 10.11 6.20 -7.66
CA GLU A 192 10.92 6.74 -8.75
C GLU A 192 11.34 5.61 -9.70
N ILE A 193 10.92 5.69 -10.97
CA ILE A 193 11.26 4.72 -12.01
C ILE A 193 12.05 5.44 -13.10
N ARG A 194 13.33 5.06 -13.25
CA ARG A 194 14.26 5.68 -14.21
C ARG A 194 14.95 4.63 -15.08
N ARG A 195 15.48 5.07 -16.22
CA ARG A 195 16.26 4.23 -17.14
C ARG A 195 17.61 3.82 -16.59
#